data_764b8dd7182531bfbbb5584be1dce312
#
_entry.id   764b8dd7182531bfbbb5584be1dce312
#
_cell.length_a   1.000
_cell.length_b   1.000
_cell.length_c   1.000
_cell.angle_alpha   90.00
_cell.angle_beta   90.00
_cell.angle_gamma   90.00
#
_symmetry.space_group_name_H-M   'P 1'
#
loop_
_entity.id
_entity.type
_entity.pdbx_description
1 polymer ?
#
loop_
_entity_poly.entity_id
_entity_poly.type
_entity_poly.pdbx_seq_one_letter_code
_entity_poly.pdbx_strand_id
1 'polypeptide(L)'
;MKKILIIEDDPFLSEMYAAKFIENGFEVEVSSDGKSGLAKIEDFRPDLVLLDIVLPKMDGFEMLKKVKEKEELKEIPVVLLTNLGQKNEVEKGIALGAEEYIIKAHFTPTAVVAKVNEILNKI
;
A
#
# COMPACT_ATOMS: atom_id res chain seq x y z
N MET A 1 14.38 -7.61 -9.17
CA MET A 1 13.30 -6.60 -9.37
C MET A 1 12.42 -6.58 -8.14
N LYS A 2 12.19 -5.40 -7.58
CA LYS A 2 11.31 -5.25 -6.42
C LYS A 2 9.85 -5.39 -6.81
N LYS A 3 9.05 -5.96 -5.94
CA LYS A 3 7.62 -6.21 -6.15
C LYS A 3 6.77 -5.27 -5.31
N ILE A 4 5.80 -4.62 -5.94
CA ILE A 4 4.86 -3.72 -5.27
C ILE A 4 3.45 -4.24 -5.51
N LEU A 5 2.67 -4.35 -4.44
CA LEU A 5 1.24 -4.62 -4.53
C LEU A 5 0.49 -3.33 -4.23
N ILE A 6 -0.38 -2.93 -5.14
CA ILE A 6 -1.22 -1.73 -4.99
C ILE A 6 -2.64 -2.19 -4.73
N ILE A 7 -3.22 -1.73 -3.62
CA ILE A 7 -4.62 -2.06 -3.27
C ILE A 7 -5.40 -0.75 -3.30
N GLU A 8 -6.19 -0.58 -4.36
CA GLU A 8 -6.89 0.64 -4.69
C GLU A 8 -8.13 0.28 -5.51
N ASP A 9 -9.31 0.76 -5.12
CA ASP A 9 -10.56 0.42 -5.82
C ASP A 9 -10.83 1.30 -7.04
N ASP A 10 -10.21 2.46 -7.16
CA ASP A 10 -10.34 3.32 -8.34
C ASP A 10 -9.41 2.81 -9.44
N PRO A 11 -9.95 2.26 -10.54
CA PRO A 11 -9.09 1.68 -11.59
C PRO A 11 -8.22 2.71 -12.30
N PHE A 12 -8.69 3.95 -12.41
CA PHE A 12 -7.88 5.02 -13.01
C PHE A 12 -6.63 5.29 -12.18
N LEU A 13 -6.80 5.42 -10.86
CA LEU A 13 -5.69 5.67 -9.96
C LEU A 13 -4.74 4.48 -9.88
N SER A 14 -5.27 3.27 -9.76
CA SER A 14 -4.41 2.08 -9.66
C SER A 14 -3.59 1.88 -10.93
N GLU A 15 -4.17 2.11 -12.11
CA GLU A 15 -3.44 2.02 -13.36
C GLU A 15 -2.34 3.08 -13.47
N MET A 16 -2.64 4.29 -13.02
CA MET A 16 -1.69 5.39 -13.05
C MET A 16 -0.47 5.11 -12.16
N TYR A 17 -0.71 4.65 -10.93
CA TYR A 17 0.38 4.29 -10.02
C TYR A 17 1.14 3.08 -10.55
N ALA A 18 0.43 2.05 -11.00
CA ALA A 18 1.07 0.84 -11.54
C ALA A 18 2.02 1.18 -12.69
N ALA A 19 1.54 2.01 -13.65
CA ALA A 19 2.36 2.41 -14.78
C ALA A 19 3.63 3.12 -14.34
N LYS A 20 3.53 4.01 -13.34
CA LYS A 20 4.69 4.76 -12.85
C LYS A 20 5.70 3.84 -12.16
N PHE A 21 5.24 2.87 -11.38
CA PHE A 21 6.13 1.90 -10.75
C PHE A 21 6.80 0.99 -11.78
N ILE A 22 6.05 0.51 -12.77
CA ILE A 22 6.61 -0.33 -13.83
C ILE A 22 7.68 0.44 -14.60
N GLU A 23 7.41 1.70 -14.92
CA GLU A 23 8.36 2.59 -15.60
C GLU A 23 9.67 2.70 -14.81
N ASN A 24 9.62 2.58 -13.49
CA ASN A 24 10.78 2.68 -12.62
C ASN A 24 11.36 1.32 -12.22
N GLY A 25 11.02 0.26 -12.94
CA GLY A 25 11.66 -1.04 -12.78
C GLY A 25 11.04 -1.97 -11.75
N PHE A 26 9.83 -1.68 -11.29
CA PHE A 26 9.14 -2.55 -10.33
C PHE A 26 8.26 -3.58 -11.05
N GLU A 27 8.09 -4.72 -10.42
CA GLU A 27 7.05 -5.68 -10.78
C GLU A 27 5.82 -5.34 -9.96
N VAL A 28 4.65 -5.18 -10.61
CA VAL A 28 3.46 -4.64 -9.95
C VAL A 28 2.26 -5.57 -10.12
N GLU A 29 1.54 -5.78 -9.01
CA GLU A 29 0.20 -6.39 -9.02
C GLU A 29 -0.77 -5.41 -8.41
N VAL A 30 -2.05 -5.51 -8.77
CA VAL A 30 -3.10 -4.60 -8.29
C VAL A 30 -4.27 -5.43 -7.78
N SER A 31 -4.85 -5.00 -6.67
CA SER A 31 -6.13 -5.53 -6.16
C SER A 31 -7.08 -4.38 -5.92
N SER A 32 -8.37 -4.61 -6.12
CA SER A 32 -9.39 -3.56 -6.02
C SER A 32 -10.16 -3.56 -4.71
N ASP A 33 -9.91 -4.53 -3.83
CA ASP A 33 -10.54 -4.60 -2.51
C ASP A 33 -9.61 -5.26 -1.50
N GLY A 34 -9.96 -5.12 -0.21
CA GLY A 34 -9.09 -5.63 0.86
C GLY A 34 -9.03 -7.14 0.93
N LYS A 35 -10.13 -7.82 0.60
CA LYS A 35 -10.18 -9.28 0.68
C LYS A 35 -9.28 -9.92 -0.38
N SER A 36 -9.41 -9.51 -1.64
CA SER A 36 -8.54 -10.02 -2.70
C SER A 36 -7.11 -9.56 -2.50
N GLY A 37 -6.91 -8.36 -1.94
CA GLY A 37 -5.59 -7.86 -1.62
C GLY A 37 -4.86 -8.73 -0.61
N LEU A 38 -5.55 -9.16 0.44
CA LEU A 38 -4.96 -10.04 1.45
C LEU A 38 -4.52 -11.37 0.85
N ALA A 39 -5.37 -11.97 -0.01
CA ALA A 39 -5.00 -13.19 -0.71
C ALA A 39 -3.80 -12.97 -1.64
N LYS A 40 -3.76 -11.83 -2.32
CA LYS A 40 -2.69 -11.50 -3.25
C LYS A 40 -1.35 -11.31 -2.51
N ILE A 41 -1.36 -10.76 -1.30
CA ILE A 41 -0.13 -10.65 -0.50
C ILE A 41 0.49 -12.03 -0.28
N GLU A 42 -0.34 -13.01 0.05
CA GLU A 42 0.15 -14.37 0.32
C GLU A 42 0.75 -15.02 -0.92
N ASP A 43 0.15 -14.80 -2.09
CA ASP A 43 0.60 -15.41 -3.35
C ASP A 43 1.78 -14.66 -3.96
N PHE A 44 1.69 -13.35 -4.03
CA PHE A 44 2.66 -12.52 -4.73
C PHE A 44 3.92 -12.24 -3.90
N ARG A 45 3.78 -12.18 -2.58
CA ARG A 45 4.87 -11.87 -1.64
C ARG A 45 5.58 -10.56 -2.03
N PRO A 46 4.86 -9.43 -2.02
CA PRO A 46 5.46 -8.15 -2.41
C PRO A 46 6.54 -7.70 -1.42
N ASP A 47 7.44 -6.85 -1.90
CA ASP A 47 8.42 -6.20 -1.05
C ASP A 47 7.81 -5.04 -0.27
N LEU A 48 6.70 -4.49 -0.77
CA LEU A 48 5.97 -3.41 -0.12
C LEU A 48 4.53 -3.39 -0.64
N VAL A 49 3.60 -3.01 0.22
CA VAL A 49 2.18 -2.87 -0.14
C VAL A 49 1.80 -1.40 -0.03
N LEU A 50 1.21 -0.86 -1.11
CA LEU A 50 0.52 0.44 -1.09
C LEU A 50 -0.95 0.16 -0.89
N LEU A 51 -1.53 0.71 0.17
CA LEU A 51 -2.86 0.33 0.62
C LEU A 51 -3.72 1.55 0.86
N ASP A 52 -4.85 1.65 0.14
CA ASP A 52 -5.86 2.65 0.46
C ASP A 52 -6.69 2.16 1.65
N ILE A 53 -7.19 3.10 2.44
CA ILE A 53 -8.02 2.79 3.60
C ILE A 53 -9.47 2.56 3.18
N VAL A 54 -9.99 3.41 2.29
CA VAL A 54 -11.39 3.34 1.86
C VAL A 54 -11.53 2.32 0.73
N LEU A 55 -11.88 1.09 1.10
CA LEU A 55 -11.98 -0.04 0.18
C LEU A 55 -13.29 -0.78 0.40
N PRO A 56 -13.86 -1.39 -0.67
CA PRO A 56 -15.00 -2.30 -0.49
C PRO A 56 -14.57 -3.60 0.18
N LYS A 57 -15.53 -4.31 0.74
CA LYS A 57 -15.43 -5.64 1.39
C LYS A 57 -14.63 -5.66 2.67
N MET A 58 -13.45 -5.05 2.69
CA MET A 58 -12.62 -4.99 3.89
C MET A 58 -11.79 -3.71 3.79
N ASP A 59 -11.94 -2.78 4.74
CA ASP A 59 -11.21 -1.52 4.68
C ASP A 59 -9.71 -1.72 4.96
N GLY A 60 -8.94 -0.68 4.66
CA GLY A 60 -7.48 -0.76 4.75
C GLY A 60 -6.96 -0.95 6.16
N PHE A 61 -7.61 -0.36 7.17
CA PHE A 61 -7.19 -0.54 8.56
C PHE A 61 -7.36 -2.01 9.00
N GLU A 62 -8.49 -2.60 8.65
CA GLU A 62 -8.76 -4.01 8.98
C GLU A 62 -7.75 -4.92 8.26
N MET A 63 -7.48 -4.63 6.99
CA MET A 63 -6.51 -5.39 6.22
C MET A 63 -5.11 -5.28 6.81
N LEU A 64 -4.68 -4.07 7.17
CA LEU A 64 -3.39 -3.82 7.80
C LEU A 64 -3.24 -4.64 9.09
N LYS A 65 -4.29 -4.62 9.91
CA LYS A 65 -4.30 -5.40 11.15
C LYS A 65 -4.10 -6.88 10.87
N LYS A 66 -4.83 -7.42 9.89
CA LYS A 66 -4.74 -8.85 9.53
C LYS A 66 -3.34 -9.21 9.03
N VAL A 67 -2.72 -8.35 8.22
CA VAL A 67 -1.35 -8.58 7.73
C VAL A 67 -0.36 -8.63 8.89
N LYS A 68 -0.48 -7.70 9.84
CA LYS A 68 0.45 -7.61 10.96
C LYS A 68 0.25 -8.71 12.01
N GLU A 69 -0.91 -9.38 11.98
CA GLU A 69 -1.17 -10.51 12.87
C GLU A 69 -0.61 -11.83 12.35
N LYS A 70 -0.26 -11.91 11.06
CA LYS A 70 0.27 -13.14 10.46
C LYS A 70 1.80 -13.15 10.49
N GLU A 71 2.38 -14.17 11.11
CA GLU A 71 3.84 -14.29 11.25
C GLU A 71 4.56 -14.18 9.91
N GLU A 72 4.04 -14.84 8.86
CA GLU A 72 4.69 -14.86 7.56
C GLU A 72 4.53 -13.56 6.77
N LEU A 73 3.64 -12.66 7.21
CA LEU A 73 3.36 -11.42 6.47
C LEU A 73 3.74 -10.14 7.23
N LYS A 74 3.89 -10.22 8.56
CA LYS A 74 4.03 -9.02 9.40
C LYS A 74 5.27 -8.18 9.08
N GLU A 75 6.29 -8.77 8.47
CA GLU A 75 7.51 -8.05 8.12
C GLU A 75 7.39 -7.27 6.81
N ILE A 76 6.34 -7.53 6.01
CA ILE A 76 6.14 -6.80 4.76
C ILE A 76 5.72 -5.36 5.09
N PRO A 77 6.49 -4.35 4.64
CA PRO A 77 6.11 -2.97 4.93
C PRO A 77 4.83 -2.57 4.19
N VAL A 78 3.91 -1.94 4.91
CA VAL A 78 2.65 -1.44 4.37
C VAL A 78 2.68 0.08 4.45
N VAL A 79 2.49 0.74 3.32
CA VAL A 79 2.39 2.19 3.22
C VAL A 79 0.94 2.52 2.91
N LEU A 80 0.32 3.33 3.76
CA LEU A 80 -1.05 3.79 3.52
C LEU A 80 -1.02 4.95 2.55
N LEU A 81 -1.77 4.83 1.46
CA LEU A 81 -1.86 5.85 0.41
C LEU A 81 -3.33 6.19 0.23
N THR A 82 -3.78 7.30 0.79
CA THR A 82 -5.20 7.61 0.91
C THR A 82 -5.43 9.13 0.96
N ASN A 83 -6.70 9.54 0.80
CA ASN A 83 -7.08 10.94 1.00
C ASN A 83 -7.56 11.23 2.42
N LEU A 84 -7.62 10.24 3.30
CA LEU A 84 -7.96 10.45 4.70
C LEU A 84 -6.75 11.05 5.42
N GLY A 85 -6.81 12.36 5.71
CA GLY A 85 -5.67 13.09 6.23
C GLY A 85 -5.83 13.60 7.65
N GLN A 86 -6.86 13.19 8.39
CA GLN A 86 -7.05 13.66 9.75
C GLN A 86 -6.02 13.02 10.68
N LYS A 87 -5.59 13.78 11.67
CA LYS A 87 -4.54 13.37 12.60
C LYS A 87 -4.82 12.03 13.26
N ASN A 88 -6.07 11.82 13.72
CA ASN A 88 -6.45 10.58 14.39
C ASN A 88 -6.37 9.37 13.46
N GLU A 89 -6.63 9.56 12.18
CA GLU A 89 -6.53 8.48 11.18
C GLU A 89 -5.08 8.13 10.89
N VAL A 90 -4.23 9.15 10.77
CA VAL A 90 -2.79 8.95 10.60
C VAL A 90 -2.22 8.17 11.81
N GLU A 91 -2.55 8.62 13.01
CA GLU A 91 -2.09 7.97 14.23
C GLU A 91 -2.57 6.52 14.32
N LYS A 92 -3.83 6.26 13.93
CA LYS A 92 -4.37 4.90 13.92
C LYS A 92 -3.60 4.00 12.97
N GLY A 93 -3.30 4.48 11.77
CA GLY A 93 -2.56 3.70 10.78
C GLY A 93 -1.16 3.35 11.27
N ILE A 94 -0.46 4.32 11.82
CA ILE A 94 0.90 4.10 12.35
C ILE A 94 0.87 3.14 13.54
N ALA A 95 -0.12 3.31 14.44
CA ALA A 95 -0.27 2.43 15.60
C ALA A 95 -0.57 0.97 15.20
N LEU A 96 -1.24 0.76 14.07
CA LEU A 96 -1.53 -0.57 13.54
C LEU A 96 -0.32 -1.19 12.82
N GLY A 97 0.76 -0.44 12.65
CA GLY A 97 1.99 -0.97 12.08
C GLY A 97 2.32 -0.51 10.67
N ALA A 98 1.63 0.53 10.16
CA ALA A 98 1.99 1.08 8.85
C ALA A 98 3.38 1.70 8.92
N GLU A 99 4.15 1.48 7.88
CA GLU A 99 5.51 2.02 7.76
C GLU A 99 5.48 3.53 7.50
N GLU A 100 4.48 3.99 6.74
CA GLU A 100 4.34 5.38 6.36
C GLU A 100 2.88 5.66 6.02
N TYR A 101 2.48 6.93 6.07
CA TYR A 101 1.13 7.37 5.73
C TYR A 101 1.25 8.51 4.72
N ILE A 102 0.76 8.29 3.49
CA ILE A 102 0.85 9.26 2.40
C ILE A 102 -0.55 9.77 2.04
N ILE A 103 -0.72 11.09 2.04
CA ILE A 103 -1.97 11.72 1.62
C ILE A 103 -1.91 11.91 0.10
N LYS A 104 -2.81 11.24 -0.64
CA LYS A 104 -2.82 11.26 -2.12
C LYS A 104 -2.78 12.68 -2.70
N ALA A 105 -3.55 13.60 -2.12
CA ALA A 105 -3.65 14.97 -2.62
C ALA A 105 -2.34 15.76 -2.52
N HIS A 106 -1.40 15.31 -1.68
CA HIS A 106 -0.13 16.00 -1.46
C HIS A 106 1.02 15.44 -2.28
N PHE A 107 0.80 14.34 -3.01
CA PHE A 107 1.87 13.64 -3.73
C PHE A 107 1.49 13.37 -5.18
N THR A 108 2.40 13.69 -6.11
CA THR A 108 2.28 13.24 -7.50
C THR A 108 2.63 11.75 -7.56
N PRO A 109 2.24 11.03 -8.63
CA PRO A 109 2.68 9.63 -8.79
C PRO A 109 4.20 9.48 -8.74
N THR A 110 4.93 10.40 -9.35
CA THR A 110 6.40 10.40 -9.29
C THR A 110 6.91 10.52 -7.86
N ALA A 111 6.28 11.39 -7.07
CA ALA A 111 6.66 11.59 -5.67
C ALA A 111 6.34 10.34 -4.82
N VAL A 112 5.25 9.63 -5.14
CA VAL A 112 4.92 8.37 -4.46
C VAL A 112 6.01 7.33 -4.72
N VAL A 113 6.44 7.18 -5.98
CA VAL A 113 7.52 6.23 -6.32
C VAL A 113 8.81 6.59 -5.58
N ALA A 114 9.15 7.88 -5.54
CA ALA A 114 10.35 8.34 -4.83
C ALA A 114 10.28 8.01 -3.33
N LYS A 115 9.11 8.20 -2.73
CA LYS A 115 8.91 7.89 -1.30
C LYS A 115 9.04 6.40 -1.03
N VAL A 116 8.47 5.57 -1.89
CA VAL A 116 8.58 4.11 -1.76
C VAL A 116 10.03 3.66 -1.89
N ASN A 117 10.78 4.20 -2.85
CA ASN A 117 12.20 3.89 -2.99
C ASN A 117 12.97 4.27 -1.72
N GLU A 118 12.67 5.43 -1.15
CA GLU A 118 13.28 5.87 0.10
C GLU A 118 13.00 4.88 1.24
N ILE A 119 11.75 4.44 1.37
CA ILE A 119 11.36 3.49 2.41
C ILE A 119 12.07 2.15 2.21
N LEU A 120 12.08 1.62 0.99
CA LEU A 120 12.73 0.33 0.69
C LEU A 120 14.24 0.37 0.94
N ASN A 121 14.87 1.51 0.72
CA ASN A 121 16.31 1.64 0.95
C ASN A 121 16.70 1.72 2.43
N LYS A 122 15.73 1.98 3.31
CA LYS A 122 15.97 2.05 4.76
C LYS A 122 15.75 0.72 5.47
N ILE A 123 15.15 -0.23 4.80
CA ILE A 123 14.79 -1.53 5.40
C ILE A 123 15.89 -2.57 5.23
#